data_f9664f315f50d83367a1dbbeaabc1cd1
#
_entry.id   f9664f315f50d83367a1dbbeaabc1cd1
#
_cell.length_a   1.000
_cell.length_b   1.000
_cell.length_c   1.000
_cell.angle_alpha   90.00
_cell.angle_beta   90.00
_cell.angle_gamma   90.00
#
_symmetry.space_group_name_H-M   'P 1'
#
loop_
_entity.id
_entity.type
_entity.pdbx_description
1 polymer ?
#
loop_
_entity_poly.entity_id
_entity_poly.type
_entity_poly.pdbx_seq_one_letter_code
_entity_poly.pdbx_strand_id
1 'polypeptide(L)'
;NLIRYYNLVEKIAQASSLHALKDAESDSVINTEYQLRSINEVIDELITDPTLAKVLVGNLPLYAAEKDKTPFSTHAFIMDFYNQSAYRIKGGSDSVAQALAQTLQRYGGEILTQHQARHIVCDDKQATGIEVWNRKEKKTVFFPCDYVISDAHPKRTLEMLDTKLIRPAYRNRINSIPQTAGCFSVFLRFKENEVPYLNYNYYGYQGNTPWNCENYSEASWPKGFLYMHFCADSTPTTYASSGVILSYMKMEEVARWKGSSVGKRGEE
;
A
#
# COMPACT_ATOMS: atom_id res chain seq x y z
N ASN A 1 -11.00 -8.44 27.98
CA ASN A 1 -10.46 -7.38 27.10
C ASN A 1 -10.26 -7.88 25.66
N LEU A 2 -9.64 -9.04 25.42
CA LEU A 2 -9.39 -9.59 24.08
C LEU A 2 -10.70 -9.85 23.30
N ILE A 3 -11.71 -10.45 23.94
CA ILE A 3 -13.02 -10.68 23.31
C ILE A 3 -13.67 -9.35 22.91
N ARG A 4 -13.58 -8.32 23.74
CA ARG A 4 -14.11 -6.98 23.41
C ARG A 4 -13.40 -6.38 22.22
N TYR A 5 -12.08 -6.55 22.12
CA TYR A 5 -11.28 -6.10 20.99
C TYR A 5 -11.72 -6.79 19.70
N TYR A 6 -11.82 -8.14 19.68
CA TYR A 6 -12.24 -8.87 18.49
C TYR A 6 -13.66 -8.51 18.05
N ASN A 7 -14.62 -8.42 18.97
CA ASN A 7 -15.98 -8.03 18.65
C ASN A 7 -16.06 -6.60 18.08
N LEU A 8 -15.22 -5.69 18.58
CA LEU A 8 -15.14 -4.33 18.05
C LEU A 8 -14.53 -4.29 16.66
N VAL A 9 -13.44 -5.02 16.43
CA VAL A 9 -12.79 -5.15 15.12
C VAL A 9 -13.79 -5.66 14.08
N GLU A 10 -14.48 -6.76 14.35
CA GLU A 10 -15.49 -7.34 13.48
C GLU A 10 -16.64 -6.34 13.20
N LYS A 11 -17.18 -5.73 14.23
CA LYS A 11 -18.28 -4.75 14.11
C LYS A 11 -17.91 -3.57 13.21
N ILE A 12 -16.72 -3.01 13.37
CA ILE A 12 -16.22 -1.87 12.56
C ILE A 12 -15.97 -2.31 11.12
N ALA A 13 -15.37 -3.47 10.92
CA ALA A 13 -15.09 -3.99 9.59
C ALA A 13 -16.38 -4.25 8.80
N GLN A 14 -17.37 -4.88 9.43
CA GLN A 14 -18.68 -5.15 8.82
C GLN A 14 -19.47 -3.89 8.49
N ALA A 15 -19.30 -2.82 9.26
CA ALA A 15 -19.91 -1.52 8.98
C ALA A 15 -19.30 -0.80 7.77
N SER A 16 -18.19 -1.29 7.22
CA SER A 16 -17.54 -0.74 6.04
C SER A 16 -18.18 -1.28 4.75
N SER A 17 -18.59 -0.39 3.84
CA SER A 17 -19.06 -0.77 2.50
C SER A 17 -18.02 -1.54 1.69
N LEU A 18 -16.74 -1.42 2.02
CA LEU A 18 -15.64 -2.15 1.38
C LEU A 18 -15.59 -3.63 1.78
N HIS A 19 -16.10 -3.98 2.98
CA HIS A 19 -16.04 -5.34 3.50
C HIS A 19 -16.78 -6.34 2.60
N ALA A 20 -17.93 -5.97 2.10
CA ALA A 20 -18.79 -6.87 1.33
C ALA A 20 -18.78 -6.60 -0.18
N LEU A 21 -18.20 -5.49 -0.67
CA LEU A 21 -18.34 -5.01 -2.05
C LEU A 21 -19.80 -5.04 -2.55
N LYS A 22 -20.73 -4.90 -1.63
CA LYS A 22 -22.19 -4.93 -1.87
C LYS A 22 -22.76 -3.58 -1.49
N ASP A 23 -23.97 -3.29 -1.95
CA ASP A 23 -24.79 -2.14 -1.53
C ASP A 23 -25.23 -2.28 -0.06
N ALA A 24 -24.28 -2.52 0.83
CA ALA A 24 -24.54 -2.56 2.25
C ALA A 24 -24.84 -1.13 2.73
N GLU A 25 -25.94 -0.96 3.42
CA GLU A 25 -26.16 0.22 4.26
C GLU A 25 -24.99 0.26 5.25
N SER A 26 -23.99 1.10 4.95
CA SER A 26 -22.87 1.29 5.87
C SER A 26 -23.38 2.00 7.10
N ASP A 27 -23.08 1.48 8.31
CA ASP A 27 -23.32 2.22 9.53
C ASP A 27 -22.33 3.40 9.58
N SER A 28 -22.76 4.52 9.02
CA SER A 28 -21.95 5.72 8.86
C SER A 28 -21.51 6.31 10.21
N VAL A 29 -22.26 6.08 11.27
CA VAL A 29 -21.95 6.59 12.62
C VAL A 29 -20.74 5.87 13.20
N ILE A 30 -20.74 4.53 13.19
CA ILE A 30 -19.63 3.72 13.69
C ILE A 30 -18.36 4.00 12.87
N ASN A 31 -18.48 4.04 11.55
CA ASN A 31 -17.35 4.35 10.69
C ASN A 31 -16.77 5.73 11.00
N THR A 32 -17.61 6.75 11.18
CA THR A 32 -17.14 8.11 11.46
C THR A 32 -16.42 8.19 12.80
N GLU A 33 -16.94 7.58 13.85
CA GLU A 33 -16.30 7.57 15.17
C GLU A 33 -14.87 7.01 15.10
N TYR A 34 -14.71 5.80 14.54
CA TYR A 34 -13.42 5.12 14.52
C TYR A 34 -12.49 5.55 13.37
N GLN A 35 -12.97 6.36 12.44
CA GLN A 35 -12.13 7.11 11.50
C GLN A 35 -11.44 8.32 12.16
N LEU A 36 -12.01 8.85 13.23
CA LEU A 36 -11.46 10.01 13.96
C LEU A 36 -10.57 9.60 15.14
N ARG A 37 -10.65 8.36 15.60
CA ARG A 37 -9.86 7.82 16.71
C ARG A 37 -8.66 7.04 16.19
N SER A 38 -7.49 7.30 16.77
CA SER A 38 -6.27 6.58 16.42
C SER A 38 -6.26 5.14 16.94
N ILE A 39 -5.38 4.30 16.37
CA ILE A 39 -5.17 2.93 16.84
C ILE A 39 -4.78 2.94 18.31
N ASN A 40 -3.84 3.82 18.70
CA ASN A 40 -3.34 3.87 20.06
C ASN A 40 -4.43 4.21 21.08
N GLU A 41 -5.27 5.21 20.80
CA GLU A 41 -6.37 5.61 21.69
C GLU A 41 -7.33 4.46 21.98
N VAL A 42 -7.69 3.69 20.95
CA VAL A 42 -8.65 2.58 21.12
C VAL A 42 -8.00 1.37 21.79
N ILE A 43 -6.75 1.06 21.46
CA ILE A 43 -6.03 -0.04 22.09
C ILE A 43 -5.79 0.25 23.59
N ASP A 44 -5.37 1.46 23.95
CA ASP A 44 -5.12 1.85 25.34
C ASP A 44 -6.43 1.84 26.19
N GLU A 45 -7.56 2.16 25.59
CA GLU A 45 -8.87 2.06 26.25
C GLU A 45 -9.31 0.61 26.49
N LEU A 46 -9.07 -0.27 25.53
CA LEU A 46 -9.56 -1.65 25.59
C LEU A 46 -8.63 -2.61 26.33
N ILE A 47 -7.32 -2.39 26.25
CA ILE A 47 -6.29 -3.36 26.64
C ILE A 47 -5.41 -2.78 27.74
N THR A 48 -5.54 -3.33 28.92
CA THR A 48 -4.75 -2.91 30.10
C THR A 48 -3.38 -3.59 30.19
N ASP A 49 -3.22 -4.77 29.58
CA ASP A 49 -1.95 -5.48 29.55
C ASP A 49 -1.05 -4.89 28.43
N PRO A 50 0.09 -4.29 28.78
CA PRO A 50 0.97 -3.64 27.81
C PRO A 50 1.64 -4.61 26.83
N THR A 51 1.79 -5.89 27.22
CA THR A 51 2.33 -6.90 26.32
C THR A 51 1.30 -7.30 25.28
N LEU A 52 0.07 -7.54 25.71
CA LEU A 52 -1.05 -7.83 24.80
C LEU A 52 -1.31 -6.67 23.84
N ALA A 53 -1.29 -5.43 24.32
CA ALA A 53 -1.43 -4.25 23.47
C ALA A 53 -0.39 -4.23 22.33
N LYS A 54 0.88 -4.52 22.63
CA LYS A 54 1.95 -4.60 21.63
C LYS A 54 1.77 -5.75 20.64
N VAL A 55 1.30 -6.90 21.11
CA VAL A 55 1.05 -8.06 20.25
C VAL A 55 -0.07 -7.75 19.25
N LEU A 56 -1.17 -7.14 19.69
CA LEU A 56 -2.31 -6.81 18.84
C LEU A 56 -1.96 -5.79 17.71
N VAL A 57 -0.94 -4.97 17.92
CA VAL A 57 -0.45 -4.02 16.92
C VAL A 57 0.88 -4.46 16.27
N GLY A 58 1.28 -5.70 16.48
CA GLY A 58 2.56 -6.22 16.00
C GLY A 58 2.69 -6.33 14.49
N ASN A 59 1.65 -6.13 13.73
CA ASN A 59 1.64 -6.17 12.25
C ASN A 59 1.59 -4.79 11.59
N LEU A 60 1.80 -3.70 12.32
CA LEU A 60 1.75 -2.33 11.80
C LEU A 60 2.59 -2.09 10.54
N PRO A 61 3.80 -2.69 10.37
CA PRO A 61 4.59 -2.52 9.14
C PRO A 61 3.90 -3.00 7.87
N LEU A 62 2.88 -3.85 7.97
CA LEU A 62 2.13 -4.36 6.84
C LEU A 62 1.41 -3.24 6.07
N TYR A 63 0.96 -2.21 6.77
CA TYR A 63 0.18 -1.09 6.20
C TYR A 63 0.70 0.29 6.62
N ALA A 64 1.96 0.36 7.05
CA ALA A 64 2.65 1.59 7.43
C ALA A 64 1.89 2.44 8.46
N ALA A 65 1.31 1.79 9.47
CA ALA A 65 0.51 2.49 10.47
C ALA A 65 1.37 3.35 11.40
N GLU A 66 0.89 4.55 11.66
CA GLU A 66 1.45 5.50 12.61
C GLU A 66 0.59 5.53 13.89
N LYS A 67 1.25 5.54 15.05
CA LYS A 67 0.63 5.39 16.39
C LYS A 67 -0.62 6.25 16.60
N ASP A 68 -0.45 7.56 16.43
CA ASP A 68 -1.45 8.56 16.81
C ASP A 68 -2.18 9.18 15.59
N LYS A 69 -1.94 8.66 14.38
CA LYS A 69 -2.51 9.20 13.14
C LYS A 69 -3.37 8.19 12.39
N THR A 70 -2.98 6.91 12.38
CA THR A 70 -3.75 5.91 11.64
C THR A 70 -5.06 5.63 12.34
N PRO A 71 -6.20 5.79 11.65
CA PRO A 71 -7.52 5.50 12.21
C PRO A 71 -7.67 4.05 12.64
N PHE A 72 -8.35 3.83 13.77
CA PHE A 72 -8.63 2.47 14.23
C PHE A 72 -9.52 1.70 13.24
N SER A 73 -10.39 2.37 12.47
CA SER A 73 -11.18 1.72 11.41
C SER A 73 -10.31 1.05 10.34
N THR A 74 -9.17 1.66 9.97
CA THR A 74 -8.20 1.05 9.05
C THR A 74 -7.58 -0.20 9.64
N HIS A 75 -7.17 -0.16 10.91
CA HIS A 75 -6.65 -1.31 11.64
C HIS A 75 -7.69 -2.43 11.74
N ALA A 76 -8.91 -2.11 12.15
CA ALA A 76 -9.99 -3.07 12.29
C ALA A 76 -10.31 -3.77 10.97
N PHE A 77 -10.40 -3.03 9.87
CA PHE A 77 -10.64 -3.58 8.55
C PHE A 77 -9.56 -4.59 8.13
N ILE A 78 -8.29 -4.25 8.32
CA ILE A 78 -7.17 -5.13 7.98
C ILE A 78 -7.13 -6.36 8.89
N MET A 79 -7.32 -6.18 10.20
CA MET A 79 -7.28 -7.28 11.17
C MET A 79 -8.42 -8.26 10.98
N ASP A 80 -9.61 -7.79 10.65
CA ASP A 80 -10.76 -8.66 10.40
C ASP A 80 -10.50 -9.60 9.21
N PHE A 81 -9.94 -9.10 8.11
CA PHE A 81 -9.56 -9.95 6.98
C PHE A 81 -8.54 -11.02 7.37
N TYR A 82 -7.52 -10.66 8.15
CA TYR A 82 -6.54 -11.64 8.63
C TYR A 82 -7.13 -12.64 9.62
N ASN A 83 -8.08 -12.23 10.45
CA ASN A 83 -8.77 -13.12 11.39
C ASN A 83 -9.66 -14.14 10.66
N GLN A 84 -10.26 -13.74 9.52
CA GLN A 84 -11.05 -14.65 8.71
C GLN A 84 -10.18 -15.66 7.99
N SER A 85 -9.14 -15.23 7.30
CA SER A 85 -8.13 -16.09 6.68
C SER A 85 -6.98 -15.31 6.04
N ALA A 86 -5.88 -15.99 5.75
CA ALA A 86 -4.78 -15.47 4.95
C ALA A 86 -4.43 -16.45 3.83
N TYR A 87 -4.41 -15.97 2.59
CA TYR A 87 -4.17 -16.78 1.40
C TYR A 87 -3.00 -16.24 0.60
N ARG A 88 -2.37 -17.12 -0.15
CA ARG A 88 -1.45 -16.77 -1.24
C ARG A 88 -2.01 -17.30 -2.55
N ILE A 89 -1.74 -16.54 -3.61
CA ILE A 89 -2.23 -16.93 -4.95
C ILE A 89 -1.25 -17.93 -5.53
N LYS A 90 -1.77 -19.10 -5.94
CA LYS A 90 -0.99 -20.10 -6.68
C LYS A 90 -0.49 -19.48 -7.99
N GLY A 91 0.79 -19.63 -8.28
CA GLY A 91 1.44 -18.98 -9.42
C GLY A 91 1.89 -17.56 -9.16
N GLY A 92 1.73 -17.05 -7.91
CA GLY A 92 2.11 -15.70 -7.52
C GLY A 92 1.10 -14.62 -7.91
N SER A 93 1.30 -13.40 -7.41
CA SER A 93 0.40 -12.27 -7.66
C SER A 93 0.38 -11.80 -9.12
N ASP A 94 1.41 -12.11 -9.91
CA ASP A 94 1.45 -11.81 -11.34
C ASP A 94 0.33 -12.50 -12.12
N SER A 95 -0.11 -13.68 -11.69
CA SER A 95 -1.25 -14.40 -12.29
C SER A 95 -2.56 -13.62 -12.23
N VAL A 96 -2.75 -12.76 -11.20
CA VAL A 96 -3.92 -11.87 -11.11
C VAL A 96 -3.84 -10.78 -12.18
N ALA A 97 -2.68 -10.15 -12.30
CA ALA A 97 -2.46 -9.12 -13.33
C ALA A 97 -2.66 -9.69 -14.74
N GLN A 98 -2.16 -10.91 -14.99
CA GLN A 98 -2.35 -11.61 -16.27
C GLN A 98 -3.82 -11.93 -16.53
N ALA A 99 -4.57 -12.41 -15.54
CA ALA A 99 -5.99 -12.70 -15.69
C ALA A 99 -6.81 -11.44 -16.01
N LEU A 100 -6.52 -10.34 -15.34
CA LEU A 100 -7.14 -9.04 -15.62
C LEU A 100 -6.77 -8.53 -17.01
N ALA A 101 -5.50 -8.64 -17.42
CA ALA A 101 -5.03 -8.26 -18.74
C ALA A 101 -5.73 -9.06 -19.86
N GLN A 102 -5.82 -10.38 -19.70
CA GLN A 102 -6.53 -11.23 -20.65
C GLN A 102 -8.02 -10.88 -20.74
N THR A 103 -8.64 -10.57 -19.60
CA THR A 103 -10.04 -10.14 -19.57
C THR A 103 -10.24 -8.82 -20.30
N LEU A 104 -9.38 -7.85 -20.04
CA LEU A 104 -9.41 -6.55 -20.73
C LEU A 104 -9.29 -6.73 -22.24
N GLN A 105 -8.32 -7.52 -22.70
CA GLN A 105 -8.10 -7.79 -24.13
C GLN A 105 -9.27 -8.53 -24.76
N ARG A 106 -9.93 -9.45 -24.05
CA ARG A 106 -11.13 -10.16 -24.52
C ARG A 106 -12.28 -9.20 -24.83
N TYR A 107 -12.37 -8.09 -24.08
CA TYR A 107 -13.35 -7.04 -24.32
C TYR A 107 -12.85 -5.91 -25.26
N GLY A 108 -11.76 -6.14 -26.01
CA GLY A 108 -11.23 -5.21 -27.00
C GLY A 108 -10.36 -4.10 -26.40
N GLY A 109 -10.01 -4.18 -25.12
CA GLY A 109 -9.10 -3.25 -24.49
C GLY A 109 -7.65 -3.49 -24.89
N GLU A 110 -6.84 -2.44 -24.88
CA GLU A 110 -5.40 -2.49 -25.16
C GLU A 110 -4.58 -2.15 -23.93
N ILE A 111 -3.42 -2.82 -23.78
CA ILE A 111 -2.43 -2.54 -22.75
C ILE A 111 -1.17 -2.03 -23.43
N LEU A 112 -0.85 -0.78 -23.19
CA LEU A 112 0.30 -0.12 -23.77
C LEU A 112 1.43 -0.01 -22.73
N THR A 113 2.42 -0.89 -22.81
CA THR A 113 3.65 -0.76 -22.01
C THR A 113 4.62 0.22 -22.65
N GLN A 114 5.61 0.75 -21.88
CA GLN A 114 6.55 1.77 -22.34
C GLN A 114 5.88 3.09 -22.78
N HIS A 115 4.65 3.32 -22.33
CA HIS A 115 3.88 4.53 -22.58
C HIS A 115 3.70 5.30 -21.26
N GLN A 116 4.21 6.52 -21.21
CA GLN A 116 4.14 7.38 -20.03
C GLN A 116 3.10 8.47 -20.22
N ALA A 117 2.02 8.41 -19.45
CA ALA A 117 1.06 9.52 -19.39
C ALA A 117 1.76 10.81 -18.92
N ARG A 118 1.55 11.92 -19.62
CA ARG A 118 2.17 13.21 -19.34
C ARG A 118 1.17 14.33 -19.12
N HIS A 119 0.10 14.34 -19.89
CA HIS A 119 -0.88 15.41 -19.83
C HIS A 119 -2.29 14.86 -20.09
N ILE A 120 -3.25 15.24 -19.25
CA ILE A 120 -4.67 14.97 -19.43
C ILE A 120 -5.27 16.22 -20.05
N VAL A 121 -5.66 16.11 -21.32
CA VAL A 121 -6.21 17.22 -22.09
C VAL A 121 -7.66 17.43 -21.69
N CYS A 122 -8.01 18.67 -21.40
CA CYS A 122 -9.38 19.06 -21.04
C CYS A 122 -9.83 20.23 -21.90
N ASP A 123 -11.11 20.24 -22.21
CA ASP A 123 -11.82 21.46 -22.64
C ASP A 123 -12.40 22.21 -21.43
N ASP A 124 -13.32 23.14 -21.66
CA ASP A 124 -13.96 23.91 -20.59
C ASP A 124 -14.96 23.11 -19.74
N LYS A 125 -15.25 21.85 -20.09
CA LYS A 125 -16.29 21.03 -19.45
C LYS A 125 -15.78 19.70 -18.94
N GLN A 126 -14.85 19.06 -19.63
CA GLN A 126 -14.44 17.67 -19.35
C GLN A 126 -13.05 17.36 -19.89
N ALA A 127 -12.54 16.18 -19.52
CA ALA A 127 -11.38 15.59 -20.18
C ALA A 127 -11.76 15.14 -21.59
N THR A 128 -10.87 15.37 -22.56
CA THR A 128 -11.07 15.02 -23.98
C THR A 128 -10.05 14.02 -24.48
N GLY A 129 -9.03 13.73 -23.69
CA GLY A 129 -8.00 12.75 -24.05
C GLY A 129 -6.78 12.83 -23.16
N ILE A 130 -5.77 12.07 -23.55
CA ILE A 130 -4.51 11.99 -22.83
C ILE A 130 -3.33 12.04 -23.80
N GLU A 131 -2.32 12.83 -23.46
CA GLU A 131 -1.02 12.83 -24.14
C GLU A 131 -0.07 11.87 -23.42
N VAL A 132 0.50 10.98 -24.22
CA VAL A 132 1.34 9.88 -23.73
C VAL A 132 2.68 9.88 -24.45
N TRP A 133 3.75 9.86 -23.72
CA TRP A 133 5.10 9.68 -24.26
C TRP A 133 5.38 8.21 -24.54
N ASN A 134 5.51 7.86 -25.80
CA ASN A 134 5.97 6.54 -26.23
C ASN A 134 7.51 6.51 -26.14
N ARG A 135 8.03 5.75 -25.16
CA ARG A 135 9.48 5.66 -24.90
C ARG A 135 10.22 4.94 -26.03
N LYS A 136 9.58 4.00 -26.70
CA LYS A 136 10.18 3.22 -27.80
C LYS A 136 10.34 4.09 -29.04
N GLU A 137 9.30 4.81 -29.41
CA GLU A 137 9.29 5.65 -30.60
C GLU A 137 9.79 7.08 -30.33
N LYS A 138 10.01 7.44 -29.08
CA LYS A 138 10.46 8.77 -28.62
C LYS A 138 9.58 9.91 -29.13
N LYS A 139 8.27 9.70 -29.16
CA LYS A 139 7.28 10.70 -29.57
C LYS A 139 6.11 10.76 -28.60
N THR A 140 5.44 11.91 -28.59
CA THR A 140 4.16 12.05 -27.90
C THR A 140 3.02 11.63 -28.82
N VAL A 141 2.09 10.85 -28.29
CA VAL A 141 0.88 10.38 -28.98
C VAL A 141 -0.33 10.86 -28.16
N PHE A 142 -1.34 11.38 -28.85
CA PHE A 142 -2.60 11.75 -28.25
C PHE A 142 -3.63 10.63 -28.43
N PHE A 143 -4.29 10.26 -27.33
CA PHE A 143 -5.40 9.31 -27.32
C PHE A 143 -6.68 10.06 -26.94
N PRO A 144 -7.65 10.23 -27.85
CA PRO A 144 -8.95 10.82 -27.53
C PRO A 144 -9.75 9.85 -26.67
N CYS A 145 -10.45 10.35 -25.65
CA CYS A 145 -11.34 9.56 -24.82
C CYS A 145 -12.33 10.47 -24.08
N ASP A 146 -13.48 9.90 -23.72
CA ASP A 146 -14.53 10.58 -22.96
C ASP A 146 -14.28 10.52 -21.44
N TYR A 147 -13.51 9.54 -20.98
CA TYR A 147 -13.20 9.32 -19.57
C TYR A 147 -11.74 8.97 -19.37
N VAL A 148 -11.15 9.51 -18.32
CA VAL A 148 -9.79 9.16 -17.85
C VAL A 148 -9.88 8.66 -16.41
N ILE A 149 -9.46 7.42 -16.19
CA ILE A 149 -9.29 6.85 -14.84
C ILE A 149 -7.80 6.83 -14.54
N SER A 150 -7.39 7.50 -13.48
CA SER A 150 -5.99 7.60 -13.06
C SER A 150 -5.76 6.81 -11.78
N ASP A 151 -4.89 5.81 -11.84
CA ASP A 151 -4.32 5.09 -10.70
C ASP A 151 -2.95 5.65 -10.28
N ALA A 152 -2.52 6.75 -10.88
CA ALA A 152 -1.32 7.46 -10.47
C ALA A 152 -1.55 8.18 -9.13
N HIS A 153 -0.45 8.43 -8.39
CA HIS A 153 -0.53 9.21 -7.15
C HIS A 153 -1.32 10.51 -7.37
N PRO A 154 -2.26 10.90 -6.48
CA PRO A 154 -3.16 12.04 -6.70
C PRO A 154 -2.44 13.36 -7.04
N LYS A 155 -1.30 13.66 -6.40
CA LYS A 155 -0.49 14.85 -6.75
C LYS A 155 0.02 14.77 -8.19
N ARG A 156 0.45 13.58 -8.65
CA ARG A 156 0.89 13.38 -10.03
C ARG A 156 -0.25 13.53 -11.02
N THR A 157 -1.43 13.01 -10.70
CA THR A 157 -2.62 13.24 -11.54
C THR A 157 -2.94 14.71 -11.66
N LEU A 158 -2.87 15.47 -10.55
CA LEU A 158 -3.08 16.92 -10.58
C LEU A 158 -2.00 17.68 -11.36
N GLU A 159 -0.76 17.22 -11.35
CA GLU A 159 0.33 17.78 -12.17
C GLU A 159 0.12 17.58 -13.67
N MET A 160 -0.55 16.48 -14.06
CA MET A 160 -0.90 16.21 -15.45
C MET A 160 -2.14 16.98 -15.93
N LEU A 161 -2.84 17.70 -15.05
CA LEU A 161 -4.06 18.44 -15.35
C LEU A 161 -3.79 19.94 -15.37
N ASP A 162 -3.84 20.55 -16.54
CA ASP A 162 -3.87 22.01 -16.69
C ASP A 162 -5.31 22.45 -17.05
N THR A 163 -6.15 22.60 -16.03
CA THR A 163 -7.55 22.93 -16.20
C THR A 163 -8.10 23.75 -15.04
N LYS A 164 -9.05 24.64 -15.31
CA LYS A 164 -9.82 25.41 -14.33
C LYS A 164 -10.98 24.61 -13.73
N LEU A 165 -11.30 23.43 -14.26
CA LEU A 165 -12.37 22.56 -13.76
C LEU A 165 -12.11 22.08 -12.32
N ILE A 166 -10.83 21.98 -11.93
CA ILE A 166 -10.44 21.63 -10.57
C ILE A 166 -10.17 22.89 -9.76
N ARG A 167 -10.99 23.11 -8.74
CA ARG A 167 -10.90 24.28 -7.86
C ARG A 167 -9.52 24.35 -7.17
N PRO A 168 -8.91 25.54 -7.07
CA PRO A 168 -7.63 25.71 -6.38
C PRO A 168 -7.60 25.17 -4.95
N ALA A 169 -8.69 25.33 -4.20
CA ALA A 169 -8.80 24.81 -2.84
C ALA A 169 -8.65 23.27 -2.78
N TYR A 170 -9.23 22.53 -3.74
CA TYR A 170 -9.06 21.07 -3.83
C TYR A 170 -7.60 20.72 -4.15
N ARG A 171 -7.01 21.39 -5.13
CA ARG A 171 -5.61 21.20 -5.54
C ARG A 171 -4.65 21.47 -4.36
N ASN A 172 -4.87 22.56 -3.62
CA ASN A 172 -4.09 22.90 -2.43
C ASN A 172 -4.24 21.83 -1.34
N ARG A 173 -5.47 21.36 -1.08
CA ARG A 173 -5.73 20.29 -0.11
C ARG A 173 -4.97 19.02 -0.45
N ILE A 174 -5.01 18.54 -1.68
CA ILE A 174 -4.29 17.33 -2.09
C ILE A 174 -2.78 17.54 -1.98
N ASN A 175 -2.27 18.70 -2.40
CA ASN A 175 -0.84 18.99 -2.35
C ASN A 175 -0.31 19.15 -0.92
N SER A 176 -1.15 19.56 0.05
CA SER A 176 -0.76 19.69 1.46
C SER A 176 -0.73 18.36 2.21
N ILE A 177 -1.32 17.27 1.67
CA ILE A 177 -1.29 15.97 2.33
C ILE A 177 0.16 15.46 2.41
N PRO A 178 0.68 15.18 3.63
CA PRO A 178 2.03 14.65 3.79
C PRO A 178 2.16 13.27 3.14
N GLN A 179 3.36 12.94 2.69
CA GLN A 179 3.67 11.58 2.24
C GLN A 179 3.88 10.67 3.45
N THR A 180 3.51 9.41 3.30
CA THR A 180 3.84 8.36 4.28
C THR A 180 5.31 7.96 4.17
N ALA A 181 5.80 7.18 5.15
CA ALA A 181 7.13 6.60 5.09
C ALA A 181 7.30 5.75 3.82
N GLY A 182 8.50 5.75 3.27
CA GLY A 182 8.90 4.84 2.21
C GLY A 182 9.17 3.44 2.76
N CYS A 183 9.46 2.51 1.86
CA CYS A 183 9.83 1.16 2.21
C CYS A 183 11.15 0.78 1.50
N PHE A 184 12.10 0.28 2.28
CA PHE A 184 13.29 -0.38 1.78
C PHE A 184 13.04 -1.88 1.72
N SER A 185 13.29 -2.47 0.54
CA SER A 185 13.00 -3.89 0.30
C SER A 185 14.26 -4.63 -0.10
N VAL A 186 14.53 -5.74 0.56
CA VAL A 186 15.59 -6.67 0.18
C VAL A 186 14.97 -7.96 -0.33
N PHE A 187 15.20 -8.26 -1.59
CA PHE A 187 14.73 -9.49 -2.23
C PHE A 187 15.82 -10.55 -2.14
N LEU A 188 15.47 -11.70 -1.59
CA LEU A 188 16.37 -12.83 -1.34
C LEU A 188 16.02 -13.98 -2.28
N ARG A 189 17.03 -14.59 -2.88
CA ARG A 189 16.91 -15.89 -3.54
C ARG A 189 17.74 -16.89 -2.75
N PHE A 190 17.09 -17.98 -2.35
CA PHE A 190 17.75 -19.02 -1.57
C PHE A 190 18.34 -20.11 -2.48
N LYS A 191 19.39 -20.74 -1.99
CA LYS A 191 19.87 -21.98 -2.58
C LYS A 191 18.88 -23.10 -2.30
N GLU A 192 18.84 -24.06 -3.19
CA GLU A 192 17.93 -25.19 -3.08
C GLU A 192 18.15 -25.96 -1.77
N ASN A 193 17.07 -26.30 -1.11
CA ASN A 193 17.02 -27.10 0.11
C ASN A 193 17.81 -26.56 1.32
N GLU A 194 18.16 -25.28 1.34
CA GLU A 194 18.90 -24.69 2.48
C GLU A 194 17.98 -24.01 3.50
N VAL A 195 16.92 -23.32 3.07
CA VAL A 195 16.06 -22.54 3.96
C VAL A 195 14.68 -23.18 4.09
N PRO A 196 14.33 -23.72 5.28
CA PRO A 196 13.02 -24.28 5.52
C PRO A 196 11.91 -23.26 5.23
N TYR A 197 10.84 -23.71 4.60
CA TYR A 197 9.66 -22.86 4.40
C TYR A 197 8.86 -22.75 5.69
N LEU A 198 8.57 -21.51 6.05
CA LEU A 198 7.72 -21.18 7.20
C LEU A 198 6.45 -20.50 6.68
N ASN A 199 5.31 -21.11 6.97
CA ASN A 199 4.00 -20.60 6.51
C ASN A 199 3.47 -19.48 7.41
N TYR A 200 4.35 -18.52 7.76
CA TYR A 200 4.03 -17.32 8.51
C TYR A 200 5.05 -16.22 8.24
N ASN A 201 4.67 -14.99 8.55
CA ASN A 201 5.53 -13.82 8.43
C ASN A 201 6.17 -13.50 9.78
N TYR A 202 7.38 -12.96 9.75
CA TYR A 202 8.06 -12.42 10.91
C TYR A 202 7.93 -10.91 10.96
N TYR A 203 7.59 -10.40 12.13
CA TYR A 203 7.64 -8.98 12.45
C TYR A 203 8.66 -8.80 13.56
N GLY A 204 9.76 -8.11 13.28
CA GLY A 204 10.83 -7.86 14.24
C GLY A 204 10.91 -6.38 14.58
N TYR A 205 11.24 -6.08 15.83
CA TYR A 205 11.33 -4.71 16.33
C TYR A 205 12.56 -4.53 17.20
N GLN A 206 13.27 -3.42 16.99
CA GLN A 206 14.27 -2.99 17.95
C GLN A 206 13.58 -2.37 19.17
N GLY A 207 14.06 -2.74 20.35
CA GLY A 207 13.40 -2.37 21.58
C GLY A 207 12.10 -3.16 21.79
N ASN A 208 11.28 -2.71 22.68
CA ASN A 208 10.12 -3.46 23.14
C ASN A 208 8.80 -2.85 22.68
N THR A 209 8.77 -2.30 21.46
CA THR A 209 7.57 -1.64 20.92
C THR A 209 7.51 -1.70 19.41
N PRO A 210 6.34 -2.02 18.82
CA PRO A 210 6.11 -1.94 17.38
C PRO A 210 5.82 -0.50 16.90
N TRP A 211 5.67 0.46 17.81
CA TRP A 211 5.34 1.84 17.47
C TRP A 211 6.54 2.66 17.00
N ASN A 212 6.29 3.65 16.18
CA ASN A 212 7.25 4.65 15.70
C ASN A 212 8.47 4.04 14.98
N CYS A 213 8.27 2.96 14.23
CA CYS A 213 9.34 2.36 13.43
C CYS A 213 9.78 3.25 12.27
N GLU A 214 8.95 4.19 11.83
CA GLU A 214 9.24 5.23 10.85
C GLU A 214 10.15 6.34 11.40
N ASN A 215 10.22 6.48 12.72
CA ASN A 215 11.05 7.44 13.44
C ASN A 215 12.37 6.83 13.88
N TYR A 216 13.28 6.64 12.95
CA TYR A 216 14.62 6.09 13.20
C TYR A 216 15.73 7.11 12.90
N SER A 217 16.90 6.88 13.47
CA SER A 217 18.16 7.47 13.07
C SER A 217 19.01 6.43 12.34
N GLU A 218 20.09 6.84 11.71
CA GLU A 218 21.03 5.93 11.07
C GLU A 218 21.51 4.81 12.03
N ALA A 219 21.83 5.17 13.27
CA ALA A 219 22.27 4.23 14.31
C ALA A 219 21.18 3.26 14.78
N SER A 220 19.89 3.60 14.60
CA SER A 220 18.74 2.77 15.02
C SER A 220 18.00 2.09 13.87
N TRP A 221 18.48 2.22 12.66
CA TRP A 221 17.86 1.53 11.51
C TRP A 221 18.37 0.09 11.37
N PRO A 222 17.50 -0.88 11.04
CA PRO A 222 16.04 -0.81 10.96
C PRO A 222 15.39 -0.95 12.34
N LYS A 223 14.47 -0.03 12.69
CA LYS A 223 13.71 -0.09 13.94
C LYS A 223 12.66 -1.19 13.96
N GLY A 224 12.13 -1.53 12.80
CA GLY A 224 11.19 -2.61 12.59
C GLY A 224 11.32 -3.17 11.19
N PHE A 225 10.99 -4.44 11.04
CA PHE A 225 11.00 -5.10 9.74
C PHE A 225 9.90 -6.17 9.65
N LEU A 226 9.50 -6.44 8.44
CA LEU A 226 8.68 -7.58 8.04
C LEU A 226 9.53 -8.52 7.18
N TYR A 227 9.54 -9.80 7.51
CA TYR A 227 10.21 -10.83 6.74
C TYR A 227 9.24 -11.91 6.30
N MET A 228 9.24 -12.22 5.01
CA MET A 228 8.34 -13.19 4.39
C MET A 228 9.14 -14.21 3.57
N HIS A 229 8.70 -15.47 3.62
CA HIS A 229 9.20 -16.56 2.78
C HIS A 229 8.23 -16.88 1.66
N PHE A 230 8.78 -17.35 0.54
CA PHE A 230 7.99 -17.80 -0.61
C PHE A 230 8.50 -19.15 -1.12
N CYS A 231 7.57 -20.03 -1.46
CA CYS A 231 7.86 -21.24 -2.21
C CYS A 231 7.85 -20.94 -3.72
N ALA A 232 8.47 -21.80 -4.50
CA ALA A 232 8.34 -21.74 -5.96
C ALA A 232 6.85 -21.87 -6.34
N ASP A 233 6.42 -21.03 -7.28
CA ASP A 233 5.07 -20.99 -7.82
C ASP A 233 3.95 -20.90 -6.74
N SER A 234 4.30 -20.39 -5.55
CA SER A 234 3.41 -20.32 -4.39
C SER A 234 2.78 -21.67 -3.98
N THR A 235 3.40 -22.78 -4.37
CA THR A 235 3.01 -24.12 -3.94
C THR A 235 3.80 -24.48 -2.69
N PRO A 236 3.17 -24.81 -1.55
CA PRO A 236 3.86 -25.18 -0.32
C PRO A 236 4.84 -26.34 -0.55
N THR A 237 6.08 -26.13 -0.16
CA THR A 237 7.16 -27.13 -0.20
C THR A 237 7.89 -27.14 1.14
N THR A 238 8.79 -28.13 1.36
CA THR A 238 9.60 -28.18 2.58
C THR A 238 10.57 -27.00 2.70
N TYR A 239 11.02 -26.45 1.57
CA TYR A 239 12.00 -25.38 1.53
C TYR A 239 11.48 -24.14 0.79
N ALA A 240 11.86 -22.97 1.25
CA ALA A 240 11.59 -21.72 0.58
C ALA A 240 12.55 -21.52 -0.61
N SER A 241 12.06 -20.92 -1.68
CA SER A 241 12.87 -20.53 -2.85
C SER A 241 13.32 -19.06 -2.79
N SER A 242 12.59 -18.23 -2.10
CA SER A 242 12.88 -16.80 -1.99
C SER A 242 12.32 -16.20 -0.70
N GLY A 243 12.73 -14.97 -0.42
CA GLY A 243 12.22 -14.19 0.69
C GLY A 243 12.26 -12.69 0.41
N VAL A 244 11.54 -11.93 1.19
CA VAL A 244 11.56 -10.47 1.16
C VAL A 244 11.67 -9.93 2.57
N ILE A 245 12.59 -9.00 2.78
CA ILE A 245 12.65 -8.20 4.01
C ILE A 245 12.21 -6.79 3.64
N LEU A 246 11.28 -6.25 4.42
CA LEU A 246 10.77 -4.89 4.29
C LEU A 246 11.07 -4.09 5.56
N SER A 247 11.53 -2.86 5.40
CA SER A 247 11.70 -1.92 6.52
C SER A 247 11.31 -0.51 6.09
N TYR A 248 11.03 0.36 7.05
CA TYR A 248 10.76 1.76 6.76
C TYR A 248 12.01 2.47 6.23
N MET A 249 11.79 3.42 5.32
CA MET A 249 12.83 4.27 4.75
C MET A 249 12.31 5.70 4.60
N LYS A 250 13.13 6.68 4.93
CA LYS A 250 12.79 8.09 4.75
C LYS A 250 13.13 8.54 3.33
N MET A 251 12.24 9.31 2.72
CA MET A 251 12.44 9.82 1.37
C MET A 251 13.65 10.77 1.26
N GLU A 252 14.00 11.44 2.35
CA GLU A 252 15.16 12.33 2.44
C GLU A 252 16.47 11.59 2.16
N GLU A 253 16.57 10.33 2.55
CA GLU A 253 17.77 9.48 2.34
C GLU A 253 18.06 9.22 0.86
N VAL A 254 17.04 9.26 0.01
CA VAL A 254 17.14 9.05 -1.43
C VAL A 254 17.01 10.35 -2.24
N ALA A 255 16.81 11.49 -1.57
CA ALA A 255 16.59 12.78 -2.22
C ALA A 255 17.77 13.20 -3.11
N ARG A 256 19.01 12.83 -2.73
CA ARG A 256 20.23 13.08 -3.50
C ARG A 256 20.19 12.44 -4.90
N TRP A 257 19.42 11.39 -5.10
CA TRP A 257 19.29 10.71 -6.40
C TRP A 257 18.10 11.22 -7.23
N LYS A 258 17.44 12.30 -6.79
CA LYS A 258 16.36 12.93 -7.56
C LYS A 258 16.86 13.37 -8.93
N GLY A 259 16.20 12.94 -9.99
CA GLY A 259 16.58 13.23 -11.38
C GLY A 259 17.64 12.29 -11.95
N SER A 260 18.21 11.39 -11.16
CA SER A 260 19.10 10.34 -11.64
C SER A 260 18.32 9.15 -12.25
N SER A 261 19.02 8.27 -12.95
CA SER A 261 18.46 7.01 -13.45
C SER A 261 19.25 5.82 -12.91
N VAL A 262 18.61 4.66 -12.87
CA VAL A 262 19.26 3.41 -12.46
C VAL A 262 20.52 3.17 -13.31
N GLY A 263 21.64 2.83 -12.67
CA GLY A 263 22.93 2.63 -13.30
C GLY A 263 23.70 3.91 -13.70
N LYS A 264 23.15 5.11 -13.38
CA LYS A 264 23.79 6.42 -13.67
C LYS A 264 23.72 7.36 -12.46
N ARG A 265 23.93 6.82 -11.25
CA ARG A 265 23.85 7.57 -10.00
C ARG A 265 25.20 8.10 -9.50
N GLY A 266 26.29 7.80 -10.19
CA GLY A 266 27.65 8.11 -9.76
C GLY A 266 28.21 7.08 -8.77
N GLU A 267 29.47 7.26 -8.39
CA GLU A 267 30.06 6.53 -7.27
C GLU A 267 29.50 7.11 -5.96
N GLU A 268 29.21 6.23 -5.01
CA GLU A 268 28.76 6.59 -3.66
C GLU A 268 29.94 6.67 -2.70
#